data_3595d343f67883064fec8a8c9c687f2d
#
_entry.id   3595d343f67883064fec8a8c9c687f2d
#
_cell.length_a   1.000
_cell.length_b   1.000
_cell.length_c   1.000
_cell.angle_alpha   90.00
_cell.angle_beta   90.00
_cell.angle_gamma   90.00
#
_symmetry.space_group_name_H-M   'P 1'
#
loop_
_entity.id
_entity.type
_entity.pdbx_description
1 polymer ?
#
loop_
_entity_poly.entity_id
_entity_poly.type
_entity_poly.pdbx_seq_one_letter_code
_entity_poly.pdbx_strand_id
1 'polypeptide(L)'
;WGEPIPLIQCDDCGWVPVPESDLPVLLPDVENYEPTETGESPLANIDEWVNTTCPKCGKPAKRETDTMPNWAGSSWYFLRYVDPNNDEEFASREAIEYWMNVDWYNGGMEHTTLHLLYSRFWHKFLYDLGLVNTLEPFQKRTSHGMILGDNNEKMSKSRGNVINPDDIVRDFGADTLRTYEMFIGDFEKSAPWSENGVKGCRRFLERVWRLQDILVEGYDYTK
;
A
#
# COMPACT_ATOMS: atom_id res chain seq x y z
N TRP A 1 -9.59 -4.71 13.05
CA TRP A 1 -8.68 -4.30 11.97
C TRP A 1 -9.37 -3.25 11.09
N GLY A 2 -8.71 -2.14 10.83
CA GLY A 2 -9.20 -1.03 10.01
C GLY A 2 -9.25 0.28 10.78
N GLU A 3 -9.59 1.37 10.10
CA GLU A 3 -9.70 2.68 10.72
C GLU A 3 -11.07 2.85 11.39
N PRO A 4 -11.13 3.31 12.66
CA PRO A 4 -12.38 3.64 13.32
C PRO A 4 -13.18 4.65 12.51
N ILE A 5 -14.49 4.44 12.43
CA ILE A 5 -15.40 5.40 11.79
C ILE A 5 -15.71 6.49 12.81
N PRO A 6 -15.43 7.79 12.54
CA PRO A 6 -15.57 8.87 13.50
C PRO A 6 -17.02 9.34 13.65
N LEU A 7 -17.90 8.39 14.00
CA LEU A 7 -19.34 8.64 14.22
C LEU A 7 -19.78 8.18 15.59
N ILE A 8 -20.78 8.85 16.13
CA ILE A 8 -21.42 8.56 17.42
C ILE A 8 -22.91 8.41 17.17
N GLN A 9 -23.50 7.31 17.62
CA GLN A 9 -24.91 7.06 17.56
C GLN A 9 -25.59 7.54 18.84
N CYS A 10 -26.54 8.46 18.68
CA CYS A 10 -27.33 9.02 19.74
C CYS A 10 -28.83 8.74 19.49
N ASP A 11 -29.55 8.28 20.49
CA ASP A 11 -31.00 7.94 20.35
C ASP A 11 -31.83 9.15 19.93
N ASP A 12 -31.48 10.35 20.38
CA ASP A 12 -32.22 11.58 20.05
C ASP A 12 -31.74 12.30 18.78
N CYS A 13 -30.42 12.22 18.50
CA CYS A 13 -29.78 13.01 17.44
C CYS A 13 -29.44 12.22 16.17
N GLY A 14 -29.56 10.87 16.24
CA GLY A 14 -29.09 9.97 15.20
C GLY A 14 -27.55 9.92 15.14
N TRP A 15 -27.00 9.75 13.95
CA TRP A 15 -25.57 9.77 13.73
C TRP A 15 -24.99 11.18 13.84
N VAL A 16 -24.00 11.34 14.71
CA VAL A 16 -23.33 12.62 14.96
C VAL A 16 -21.82 12.41 14.73
N PRO A 17 -21.14 13.25 13.95
CA PRO A 17 -19.69 13.13 13.79
C PRO A 17 -18.97 13.45 15.10
N VAL A 18 -17.84 12.77 15.30
CA VAL A 18 -16.89 13.10 16.37
C VAL A 18 -16.34 14.51 16.10
N PRO A 19 -16.23 15.39 17.12
CA PRO A 19 -15.64 16.72 16.94
C PRO A 19 -14.20 16.62 16.40
N GLU A 20 -13.82 17.56 15.56
CA GLU A 20 -12.45 17.59 14.98
C GLU A 20 -11.35 17.67 16.05
N SER A 21 -11.64 18.33 17.20
CA SER A 21 -10.72 18.40 18.34
C SER A 21 -10.41 17.03 18.97
N ASP A 22 -11.27 16.05 18.75
CA ASP A 22 -11.19 14.71 19.36
C ASP A 22 -10.66 13.65 18.37
N LEU A 23 -10.25 14.07 17.18
CA LEU A 23 -9.63 13.24 16.17
C LEU A 23 -8.09 13.13 16.39
N PRO A 24 -7.48 12.01 16.04
CA PRO A 24 -8.09 10.79 15.50
C PRO A 24 -8.77 9.93 16.54
N VAL A 25 -9.84 9.22 16.18
CA VAL A 25 -10.40 8.16 17.00
C VAL A 25 -9.46 6.97 16.96
N LEU A 26 -8.86 6.63 18.10
CA LEU A 26 -7.92 5.52 18.21
C LEU A 26 -8.64 4.23 18.62
N LEU A 27 -8.14 3.09 18.13
CA LEU A 27 -8.55 1.79 18.64
C LEU A 27 -8.07 1.62 20.09
N PRO A 28 -8.87 0.96 20.94
CA PRO A 28 -8.45 0.68 22.32
C PRO A 28 -7.31 -0.37 22.33
N ASP A 29 -6.42 -0.24 23.28
CA ASP A 29 -5.42 -1.27 23.54
C ASP A 29 -6.06 -2.40 24.36
N VAL A 30 -6.22 -3.56 23.76
CA VAL A 30 -6.87 -4.74 24.37
C VAL A 30 -6.06 -5.99 24.13
N GLU A 31 -6.04 -6.87 25.13
CA GLU A 31 -5.29 -8.13 25.06
C GLU A 31 -5.94 -9.16 24.13
N ASN A 32 -7.26 -9.06 23.92
CA ASN A 32 -8.02 -10.06 23.15
C ASN A 32 -9.16 -9.41 22.34
N TYR A 33 -9.29 -9.82 21.07
CA TYR A 33 -10.37 -9.43 20.15
C TYR A 33 -11.17 -10.67 19.72
N GLU A 34 -11.93 -11.25 20.65
CA GLU A 34 -12.77 -12.37 20.30
C GLU A 34 -14.01 -11.92 19.53
N PRO A 35 -14.40 -12.67 18.47
CA PRO A 35 -15.66 -12.40 17.79
C PRO A 35 -16.85 -12.49 18.76
N THR A 36 -17.82 -11.60 18.58
CA THR A 36 -19.05 -11.64 19.36
C THR A 36 -19.95 -12.78 18.89
N GLU A 37 -20.74 -13.38 19.78
CA GLU A 37 -21.73 -14.41 19.42
C GLU A 37 -22.84 -13.85 18.54
N THR A 38 -23.09 -12.54 18.59
CA THR A 38 -24.12 -11.82 17.85
C THR A 38 -23.68 -11.40 16.45
N GLY A 39 -22.39 -11.53 16.13
CA GLY A 39 -21.80 -11.04 14.87
C GLY A 39 -21.48 -9.55 14.85
N GLU A 40 -21.65 -8.87 15.97
CA GLU A 40 -21.21 -7.47 16.15
C GLU A 40 -19.67 -7.39 16.22
N SER A 41 -19.13 -6.20 15.95
CA SER A 41 -17.71 -5.94 16.10
C SER A 41 -17.23 -6.26 17.52
N PRO A 42 -16.03 -6.85 17.70
CA PRO A 42 -15.42 -7.03 19.02
C PRO A 42 -15.31 -5.73 19.84
N LEU A 43 -15.25 -4.58 19.20
CA LEU A 43 -15.25 -3.27 19.86
C LEU A 43 -16.53 -2.99 20.64
N ALA A 44 -17.65 -3.60 20.26
CA ALA A 44 -18.93 -3.46 20.95
C ALA A 44 -18.90 -4.01 22.39
N ASN A 45 -17.98 -4.94 22.69
CA ASN A 45 -17.79 -5.51 24.03
C ASN A 45 -16.89 -4.68 24.94
N ILE A 46 -16.32 -3.56 24.46
CA ILE A 46 -15.40 -2.72 25.21
C ILE A 46 -16.16 -1.49 25.72
N ASP A 47 -16.87 -1.68 26.85
CA ASP A 47 -17.74 -0.66 27.41
C ASP A 47 -17.07 0.71 27.60
N GLU A 48 -15.81 0.73 28.03
CA GLU A 48 -15.05 1.96 28.26
C GLU A 48 -14.76 2.73 26.97
N TRP A 49 -14.68 2.03 25.83
CA TRP A 49 -14.45 2.63 24.54
C TRP A 49 -15.74 2.98 23.80
N VAL A 50 -16.74 2.08 23.83
CA VAL A 50 -17.98 2.24 23.05
C VAL A 50 -18.90 3.31 23.63
N ASN A 51 -19.00 3.37 24.98
CA ASN A 51 -19.88 4.33 25.64
C ASN A 51 -19.26 5.73 25.67
N THR A 52 -20.00 6.72 25.23
CA THR A 52 -19.56 8.11 25.11
C THR A 52 -20.73 9.07 25.35
N THR A 53 -20.46 10.34 25.20
CA THR A 53 -21.46 11.42 25.28
C THR A 53 -21.71 12.01 23.90
N CYS A 54 -22.94 12.21 23.54
CA CYS A 54 -23.30 12.88 22.29
C CYS A 54 -22.79 14.33 22.27
N PRO A 55 -21.94 14.72 21.31
CA PRO A 55 -21.39 16.08 21.28
C PRO A 55 -22.45 17.15 20.94
N LYS A 56 -23.63 16.74 20.41
CA LYS A 56 -24.70 17.65 20.05
C LYS A 56 -25.66 17.95 21.18
N CYS A 57 -26.04 16.94 21.99
CA CYS A 57 -27.07 17.12 23.04
C CYS A 57 -26.60 16.79 24.44
N GLY A 58 -25.39 16.25 24.63
CA GLY A 58 -24.81 15.91 25.93
C GLY A 58 -25.37 14.64 26.58
N LYS A 59 -26.26 13.91 25.92
CA LYS A 59 -26.83 12.65 26.43
C LYS A 59 -25.89 11.47 26.22
N PRO A 60 -26.06 10.36 26.96
CA PRO A 60 -25.35 9.12 26.72
C PRO A 60 -25.52 8.67 25.26
N ALA A 61 -24.44 8.19 24.65
CA ALA A 61 -24.39 7.76 23.26
C ALA A 61 -23.33 6.67 23.08
N LYS A 62 -23.28 6.05 21.91
CA LYS A 62 -22.32 4.99 21.60
C LYS A 62 -21.46 5.36 20.38
N ARG A 63 -20.19 5.03 20.43
CA ARG A 63 -19.31 5.12 19.26
C ARG A 63 -19.72 4.06 18.22
N GLU A 64 -19.49 4.36 16.94
CA GLU A 64 -19.53 3.35 15.89
C GLU A 64 -18.46 2.29 16.18
N THR A 65 -18.86 1.03 16.12
CA THR A 65 -17.97 -0.11 16.42
C THR A 65 -17.45 -0.82 15.19
N ASP A 66 -18.05 -0.59 14.02
CA ASP A 66 -17.47 -1.03 12.77
C ASP A 66 -16.26 -0.17 12.39
N THR A 67 -15.31 -0.77 11.70
CA THR A 67 -14.15 -0.08 11.17
C THR A 67 -14.19 -0.04 9.66
N MET A 68 -13.60 1.00 9.06
CA MET A 68 -13.38 1.03 7.63
C MET A 68 -12.36 -0.06 7.25
N PRO A 69 -12.53 -0.76 6.12
CA PRO A 69 -11.58 -1.78 5.68
C PRO A 69 -10.19 -1.16 5.44
N ASN A 70 -9.15 -2.00 5.50
CA ASN A 70 -7.74 -1.58 5.39
C ASN A 70 -7.43 -0.70 4.16
N TRP A 71 -8.21 -0.82 3.10
CA TRP A 71 -8.08 0.00 1.90
C TRP A 71 -8.44 1.47 2.11
N ALA A 72 -9.14 1.83 3.18
CA ALA A 72 -9.51 3.23 3.44
C ALA A 72 -8.27 4.11 3.61
N GLY A 73 -7.33 3.73 4.49
CA GLY A 73 -6.07 4.45 4.67
C GLY A 73 -5.18 4.42 3.44
N SER A 74 -5.01 3.27 2.80
CA SER A 74 -4.21 3.14 1.59
C SER A 74 -4.84 3.81 0.35
N SER A 75 -6.10 4.22 0.43
CA SER A 75 -6.78 4.89 -0.69
C SER A 75 -6.21 6.26 -1.05
N TRP A 76 -5.48 6.90 -0.16
CA TRP A 76 -4.97 8.25 -0.36
C TRP A 76 -3.47 8.43 -0.06
N TYR A 77 -2.72 7.35 0.20
CA TYR A 77 -1.31 7.41 0.57
C TYR A 77 -0.45 8.20 -0.43
N PHE A 78 -0.75 8.10 -1.72
CA PHE A 78 0.00 8.79 -2.77
C PHE A 78 -0.14 10.31 -2.69
N LEU A 79 -1.25 10.82 -2.16
CA LEU A 79 -1.41 12.25 -1.86
C LEU A 79 -0.52 12.66 -0.68
N ARG A 80 -0.48 11.85 0.38
CA ARG A 80 0.38 12.12 1.53
C ARG A 80 1.87 12.07 1.17
N TYR A 81 2.26 11.22 0.21
CA TYR A 81 3.65 11.10 -0.25
C TYR A 81 4.20 12.36 -0.92
N VAL A 82 3.35 13.21 -1.47
CA VAL A 82 3.83 14.45 -2.11
C VAL A 82 4.23 15.52 -1.07
N ASP A 83 3.74 15.39 0.18
CA ASP A 83 4.05 16.32 1.27
C ASP A 83 4.03 15.61 2.65
N PRO A 84 4.97 14.67 2.90
CA PRO A 84 4.89 13.71 4.01
C PRO A 84 5.12 14.34 5.38
N ASN A 85 5.74 15.51 5.44
CA ASN A 85 6.09 16.20 6.70
C ASN A 85 5.16 17.40 7.01
N ASN A 86 4.04 17.51 6.33
CA ASN A 86 3.07 18.57 6.57
C ASN A 86 2.21 18.20 7.78
N ASP A 87 2.26 19.00 8.83
CA ASP A 87 1.49 18.78 10.07
C ASP A 87 0.16 19.55 10.08
N GLU A 88 -0.08 20.43 9.11
CA GLU A 88 -1.27 21.29 9.03
C GLU A 88 -2.36 20.69 8.11
N GLU A 89 -1.94 20.06 7.01
CA GLU A 89 -2.82 19.49 5.99
C GLU A 89 -2.34 18.10 5.55
N PHE A 90 -3.22 17.32 4.90
CA PHE A 90 -2.82 16.02 4.35
C PHE A 90 -1.74 16.14 3.25
N ALA A 91 -1.74 17.24 2.51
CA ALA A 91 -0.69 17.72 1.60
C ALA A 91 -1.01 19.15 1.18
N SER A 92 -0.01 20.00 1.02
CA SER A 92 -0.19 21.37 0.57
C SER A 92 -0.72 21.42 -0.86
N ARG A 93 -1.51 22.44 -1.15
CA ARG A 93 -2.04 22.64 -2.48
C ARG A 93 -0.94 22.79 -3.54
N GLU A 94 0.14 23.46 -3.21
CA GLU A 94 1.29 23.65 -4.10
C GLU A 94 1.94 22.29 -4.45
N ALA A 95 2.14 21.41 -3.47
CA ALA A 95 2.69 20.08 -3.70
C ALA A 95 1.76 19.22 -4.55
N ILE A 96 0.44 19.27 -4.30
CA ILE A 96 -0.57 18.57 -5.10
C ILE A 96 -0.56 19.08 -6.54
N GLU A 97 -0.56 20.39 -6.76
CA GLU A 97 -0.57 20.99 -8.11
C GLU A 97 0.72 20.64 -8.90
N TYR A 98 1.84 20.49 -8.21
CA TYR A 98 3.11 20.13 -8.85
C TYR A 98 3.22 18.63 -9.17
N TRP A 99 2.82 17.76 -8.25
CA TRP A 99 3.09 16.31 -8.35
C TRP A 99 1.92 15.49 -8.90
N MET A 100 0.68 15.97 -8.75
CA MET A 100 -0.50 15.21 -9.16
C MET A 100 -0.92 15.56 -10.60
N ASN A 101 -1.52 14.61 -11.31
CA ASN A 101 -1.84 13.23 -10.92
C ASN A 101 -0.63 12.29 -11.11
N VAL A 102 -0.68 11.12 -10.47
CA VAL A 102 0.38 10.11 -10.61
C VAL A 102 0.53 9.67 -12.07
N ASP A 103 1.74 9.73 -12.60
CA ASP A 103 2.02 9.45 -14.02
C ASP A 103 1.79 7.98 -14.36
N TRP A 104 2.17 7.08 -13.46
CA TRP A 104 2.12 5.66 -13.73
C TRP A 104 1.82 4.83 -12.48
N TYR A 105 0.65 4.22 -12.46
CA TYR A 105 0.24 3.24 -11.46
C TYR A 105 0.61 1.84 -11.93
N ASN A 106 1.46 1.16 -11.17
CA ASN A 106 2.05 -0.11 -11.52
C ASN A 106 1.78 -1.14 -10.43
N GLY A 107 1.01 -2.16 -10.73
CA GLY A 107 0.60 -3.14 -9.73
C GLY A 107 -0.09 -4.36 -10.30
N GLY A 108 -0.49 -5.26 -9.40
CA GLY A 108 -1.20 -6.49 -9.76
C GLY A 108 -2.60 -6.23 -10.33
N MET A 109 -3.07 -7.15 -11.14
CA MET A 109 -4.39 -7.05 -11.78
C MET A 109 -5.54 -7.04 -10.75
N GLU A 110 -5.37 -7.69 -9.61
CA GLU A 110 -6.34 -7.74 -8.51
C GLU A 110 -6.74 -6.36 -7.99
N HIS A 111 -5.81 -5.40 -8.05
CA HIS A 111 -6.06 -4.04 -7.59
C HIS A 111 -7.03 -3.25 -8.48
N THR A 112 -7.42 -3.78 -9.64
CA THR A 112 -8.48 -3.18 -10.48
C THR A 112 -9.80 -3.07 -9.72
N THR A 113 -10.11 -4.06 -8.89
CA THR A 113 -11.34 -4.12 -8.08
C THR A 113 -11.09 -3.86 -6.60
N LEU A 114 -9.86 -3.60 -6.20
CA LEU A 114 -9.46 -3.29 -4.82
C LEU A 114 -8.96 -1.85 -4.73
N HIS A 115 -7.67 -1.63 -4.65
CA HIS A 115 -7.08 -0.32 -4.40
C HIS A 115 -7.46 0.73 -5.46
N LEU A 116 -7.50 0.39 -6.75
CA LEU A 116 -7.91 1.34 -7.79
C LEU A 116 -9.34 1.80 -7.63
N LEU A 117 -10.26 0.91 -7.22
CA LEU A 117 -11.65 1.29 -6.97
C LEU A 117 -11.76 2.26 -5.80
N TYR A 118 -11.15 1.93 -4.66
CA TYR A 118 -11.21 2.75 -3.46
C TYR A 118 -10.46 4.07 -3.60
N SER A 119 -9.26 4.06 -4.16
CA SER A 119 -8.48 5.27 -4.36
C SER A 119 -9.15 6.26 -5.31
N ARG A 120 -9.79 5.77 -6.38
CA ARG A 120 -10.56 6.61 -7.29
C ARG A 120 -11.81 7.20 -6.63
N PHE A 121 -12.49 6.42 -5.79
CA PHE A 121 -13.63 6.92 -5.02
C PHE A 121 -13.21 8.07 -4.09
N TRP A 122 -12.17 7.87 -3.28
CA TRP A 122 -11.63 8.89 -2.39
C TRP A 122 -11.15 10.13 -3.15
N HIS A 123 -10.43 9.93 -4.23
CA HIS A 123 -9.90 11.05 -5.03
C HIS A 123 -11.02 11.90 -5.64
N LYS A 124 -12.07 11.28 -6.15
CA LYS A 124 -13.25 11.99 -6.69
C LYS A 124 -14.00 12.76 -5.59
N PHE A 125 -14.12 12.17 -4.41
CA PHE A 125 -14.68 12.87 -3.24
C PHE A 125 -13.84 14.10 -2.85
N LEU A 126 -12.52 13.95 -2.79
CA LEU A 126 -11.61 15.07 -2.52
C LEU A 126 -11.65 16.13 -3.64
N TYR A 127 -11.86 15.71 -4.88
CA TYR A 127 -12.04 16.64 -6.00
C TYR A 127 -13.33 17.44 -5.85
N ASP A 128 -14.44 16.84 -5.49
CA ASP A 128 -15.71 17.50 -5.24
C ASP A 128 -15.62 18.53 -4.09
N LEU A 129 -14.75 18.28 -3.12
CA LEU A 129 -14.42 19.22 -2.04
C LEU A 129 -13.40 20.30 -2.45
N GLY A 130 -12.84 20.25 -3.66
CA GLY A 130 -11.82 21.19 -4.14
C GLY A 130 -10.43 21.01 -3.53
N LEU A 131 -10.18 19.85 -2.88
CA LEU A 131 -8.93 19.55 -2.19
C LEU A 131 -7.84 18.98 -3.10
N VAL A 132 -8.22 18.46 -4.27
CA VAL A 132 -7.29 18.02 -5.32
C VAL A 132 -7.66 18.66 -6.65
N ASN A 133 -6.69 18.77 -7.57
CA ASN A 133 -6.82 19.51 -8.82
C ASN A 133 -7.20 18.67 -10.04
N THR A 134 -7.24 17.34 -9.90
CA THR A 134 -7.53 16.42 -10.99
C THR A 134 -8.68 15.49 -10.63
N LEU A 135 -9.50 15.10 -11.60
CA LEU A 135 -10.63 14.20 -11.41
C LEU A 135 -10.20 12.74 -11.24
N GLU A 136 -9.09 12.36 -11.87
CA GLU A 136 -8.54 11.01 -11.79
C GLU A 136 -7.16 11.04 -11.12
N PRO A 137 -6.86 10.09 -10.20
CA PRO A 137 -5.60 10.09 -9.49
C PRO A 137 -4.40 9.59 -10.32
N PHE A 138 -4.65 8.75 -11.33
CA PHE A 138 -3.61 8.09 -12.11
C PHE A 138 -3.78 8.35 -13.60
N GLN A 139 -2.68 8.71 -14.29
CA GLN A 139 -2.68 8.93 -15.74
C GLN A 139 -2.61 7.62 -16.53
N LYS A 140 -1.78 6.70 -16.06
CA LYS A 140 -1.55 5.41 -16.72
C LYS A 140 -1.55 4.29 -15.68
N ARG A 141 -2.17 3.18 -16.05
CA ARG A 141 -2.11 1.93 -15.30
C ARG A 141 -1.50 0.82 -16.14
N THR A 142 -0.59 0.07 -15.54
CA THR A 142 -0.06 -1.17 -16.12
C THR A 142 -0.20 -2.30 -15.09
N SER A 143 -0.71 -3.44 -15.52
CA SER A 143 -0.65 -4.67 -14.72
C SER A 143 0.66 -5.38 -15.01
N HIS A 144 1.47 -5.61 -13.99
CA HIS A 144 2.63 -6.48 -14.15
C HIS A 144 2.22 -7.94 -14.29
N GLY A 145 3.04 -8.74 -14.96
CA GLY A 145 2.91 -10.19 -15.01
C GLY A 145 3.21 -10.84 -13.66
N MET A 146 2.89 -12.10 -13.54
CA MET A 146 3.13 -12.87 -12.33
C MET A 146 4.40 -13.72 -12.52
N ILE A 147 5.29 -13.70 -11.53
CA ILE A 147 6.39 -14.66 -11.47
C ILE A 147 5.83 -15.97 -10.94
N LEU A 148 5.94 -16.98 -11.76
CA LEU A 148 5.47 -18.32 -11.47
C LEU A 148 6.60 -19.17 -10.88
N GLY A 149 6.25 -20.15 -10.07
CA GLY A 149 7.18 -21.18 -9.63
C GLY A 149 7.56 -22.15 -10.75
N ASP A 150 8.27 -23.18 -10.41
CA ASP A 150 8.58 -24.28 -11.32
C ASP A 150 7.29 -24.84 -11.93
N ASN A 151 7.36 -25.33 -13.14
CA ASN A 151 6.23 -25.88 -13.91
C ASN A 151 5.13 -24.86 -14.26
N ASN A 152 5.43 -23.57 -14.28
CA ASN A 152 4.45 -22.52 -14.57
C ASN A 152 3.28 -22.45 -13.57
N GLU A 153 3.46 -22.91 -12.36
CA GLU A 153 2.44 -22.86 -11.32
C GLU A 153 2.54 -21.58 -10.48
N LYS A 154 1.39 -21.07 -10.05
CA LYS A 154 1.34 -19.95 -9.11
C LYS A 154 2.05 -20.34 -7.80
N MET A 155 2.98 -19.48 -7.34
CA MET A 155 3.62 -19.65 -6.05
C MET A 155 2.60 -19.52 -4.91
N SER A 156 2.64 -20.46 -3.95
CA SER A 156 1.86 -20.37 -2.73
C SER A 156 2.56 -21.08 -1.58
N LYS A 157 2.35 -20.56 -0.36
CA LYS A 157 2.92 -21.19 0.86
C LYS A 157 2.43 -22.62 1.06
N SER A 158 1.16 -22.90 0.72
CA SER A 158 0.57 -24.24 0.83
C SER A 158 1.18 -25.28 -0.12
N ARG A 159 1.76 -24.82 -1.23
CA ARG A 159 2.45 -25.68 -2.21
C ARG A 159 3.95 -25.83 -1.94
N GLY A 160 4.50 -25.01 -1.06
CA GLY A 160 5.93 -25.02 -0.76
C GLY A 160 6.84 -24.59 -1.92
N ASN A 161 6.30 -23.91 -2.93
CA ASN A 161 7.03 -23.47 -4.13
C ASN A 161 7.33 -21.96 -4.16
N VAL A 162 7.26 -21.31 -3.00
CA VAL A 162 7.56 -19.89 -2.86
C VAL A 162 9.06 -19.67 -2.89
N ILE A 163 9.51 -18.75 -3.73
CA ILE A 163 10.90 -18.27 -3.74
C ILE A 163 10.95 -17.03 -2.85
N ASN A 164 11.77 -17.09 -1.79
CA ASN A 164 11.98 -15.94 -0.92
C ASN A 164 13.08 -15.05 -1.50
N PRO A 165 12.80 -13.76 -1.80
CA PRO A 165 13.81 -12.82 -2.27
C PRO A 165 15.04 -12.71 -1.36
N ASP A 166 14.85 -12.78 -0.04
CA ASP A 166 15.95 -12.70 0.93
C ASP A 166 16.97 -13.83 0.77
N ASP A 167 16.50 -15.04 0.45
CA ASP A 167 17.39 -16.18 0.20
C ASP A 167 18.22 -15.94 -1.08
N ILE A 168 17.59 -15.41 -2.13
CA ILE A 168 18.30 -15.07 -3.37
C ILE A 168 19.33 -13.95 -3.14
N VAL A 169 18.97 -12.94 -2.37
CA VAL A 169 19.89 -11.84 -2.01
C VAL A 169 21.06 -12.37 -1.20
N ARG A 170 20.83 -13.24 -0.23
CA ARG A 170 21.90 -13.86 0.57
C ARG A 170 22.85 -14.70 -0.29
N ASP A 171 22.32 -15.50 -1.21
CA ASP A 171 23.08 -16.52 -1.95
C ASP A 171 23.72 -15.94 -3.23
N PHE A 172 23.12 -14.97 -3.87
CA PHE A 172 23.54 -14.41 -5.16
C PHE A 172 23.78 -12.90 -5.16
N GLY A 173 23.32 -12.18 -4.15
CA GLY A 173 23.40 -10.72 -4.05
C GLY A 173 22.18 -10.00 -4.64
N ALA A 174 21.88 -8.83 -4.09
CA ALA A 174 20.74 -8.00 -4.49
C ALA A 174 20.81 -7.55 -5.97
N ASP A 175 22.00 -7.20 -6.45
CA ASP A 175 22.18 -6.77 -7.85
C ASP A 175 21.85 -7.91 -8.83
N THR A 176 22.15 -9.14 -8.46
CA THR A 176 21.80 -10.33 -9.26
C THR A 176 20.28 -10.51 -9.36
N LEU A 177 19.57 -10.42 -8.23
CA LEU A 177 18.11 -10.52 -8.19
C LEU A 177 17.48 -9.42 -9.06
N ARG A 178 17.85 -8.18 -8.84
CA ARG A 178 17.32 -7.02 -9.58
C ARG A 178 17.60 -7.12 -11.08
N THR A 179 18.81 -7.56 -11.47
CA THR A 179 19.16 -7.79 -12.87
C THR A 179 18.31 -8.91 -13.48
N TYR A 180 18.08 -9.98 -12.72
CA TYR A 180 17.27 -11.10 -13.18
C TYR A 180 15.80 -10.72 -13.35
N GLU A 181 15.21 -9.96 -12.42
CA GLU A 181 13.84 -9.46 -12.52
C GLU A 181 13.60 -8.62 -13.78
N MET A 182 14.58 -7.83 -14.18
CA MET A 182 14.51 -7.04 -15.42
C MET A 182 14.75 -7.89 -16.68
N PHE A 183 15.47 -9.00 -16.55
CA PHE A 183 15.86 -9.86 -17.68
C PHE A 183 14.84 -10.98 -17.95
N ILE A 184 14.05 -11.40 -16.97
CA ILE A 184 13.21 -12.61 -17.01
C ILE A 184 12.19 -12.60 -18.16
N GLY A 185 11.75 -11.42 -18.59
CA GLY A 185 10.79 -11.31 -19.69
C GLY A 185 10.10 -9.96 -19.75
N ASP A 186 9.05 -9.92 -20.56
CA ASP A 186 8.17 -8.77 -20.69
C ASP A 186 7.45 -8.50 -19.38
N PHE A 187 7.49 -7.25 -18.92
CA PHE A 187 6.94 -6.83 -17.64
C PHE A 187 5.45 -7.16 -17.45
N GLU A 188 4.67 -7.11 -18.52
CA GLU A 188 3.22 -7.36 -18.48
C GLU A 188 2.87 -8.86 -18.60
N LYS A 189 3.85 -9.72 -18.86
CA LYS A 189 3.65 -11.16 -19.04
C LYS A 189 4.12 -11.96 -17.85
N SER A 190 3.40 -13.03 -17.56
CA SER A 190 3.85 -14.01 -16.57
C SER A 190 5.06 -14.77 -17.08
N ALA A 191 6.02 -15.02 -16.20
CA ALA A 191 7.23 -15.77 -16.51
C ALA A 191 7.57 -16.76 -15.38
N PRO A 192 8.04 -17.98 -15.70
CA PRO A 192 8.48 -18.92 -14.70
C PRO A 192 9.81 -18.49 -14.11
N TRP A 193 9.97 -18.68 -12.80
CA TRP A 193 11.25 -18.52 -12.14
C TRP A 193 12.27 -19.52 -12.68
N SER A 194 13.50 -19.08 -12.86
CA SER A 194 14.60 -19.93 -13.31
C SER A 194 15.87 -19.69 -12.48
N GLU A 195 16.24 -20.64 -11.68
CA GLU A 195 17.50 -20.59 -10.92
C GLU A 195 18.73 -20.51 -11.84
N ASN A 196 18.68 -21.16 -12.99
CA ASN A 196 19.74 -21.07 -14.00
C ASN A 196 19.83 -19.67 -14.60
N GLY A 197 18.70 -18.97 -14.74
CA GLY A 197 18.65 -17.56 -15.16
C GLY A 197 19.31 -16.65 -14.12
N VAL A 198 19.03 -16.84 -12.83
CA VAL A 198 19.68 -16.12 -11.71
C VAL A 198 21.19 -16.32 -11.75
N LYS A 199 21.66 -17.58 -11.86
CA LYS A 199 23.09 -17.91 -11.99
C LYS A 199 23.73 -17.26 -13.24
N GLY A 200 22.96 -17.16 -14.34
CA GLY A 200 23.38 -16.46 -15.55
C GLY A 200 23.62 -14.98 -15.32
N CYS A 201 22.68 -14.29 -14.64
CA CYS A 201 22.82 -12.89 -14.27
C CYS A 201 24.00 -12.66 -13.32
N ARG A 202 24.22 -13.55 -12.34
CA ARG A 202 25.37 -13.47 -11.45
C ARG A 202 26.70 -13.52 -12.24
N ARG A 203 26.86 -14.50 -13.14
CA ARG A 203 28.05 -14.59 -14.00
C ARG A 203 28.24 -13.37 -14.89
N PHE A 204 27.15 -12.78 -15.38
CA PHE A 204 27.21 -11.53 -16.16
C PHE A 204 27.79 -10.39 -15.30
N LEU A 205 27.26 -10.16 -14.11
CA LEU A 205 27.73 -9.12 -13.20
C LEU A 205 29.20 -9.32 -12.79
N GLU A 206 29.61 -10.56 -12.53
CA GLU A 206 31.01 -10.88 -12.24
C GLU A 206 31.94 -10.59 -13.41
N ARG A 207 31.48 -10.80 -14.65
CA ARG A 207 32.24 -10.43 -15.83
C ARG A 207 32.35 -8.92 -15.98
N VAL A 208 31.26 -8.19 -15.75
CA VAL A 208 31.27 -6.71 -15.76
C VAL A 208 32.24 -6.20 -14.70
N TRP A 209 32.17 -6.76 -13.48
CA TRP A 209 33.06 -6.37 -12.39
C TRP A 209 34.54 -6.56 -12.71
N ARG A 210 34.90 -7.66 -13.37
CA ARG A 210 36.29 -7.93 -13.80
C ARG A 210 36.80 -6.98 -14.86
N LEU A 211 35.95 -6.20 -15.53
CA LEU A 211 36.44 -5.19 -16.48
C LEU A 211 37.27 -4.14 -15.80
N GLN A 212 37.11 -3.88 -14.51
CA GLN A 212 37.97 -2.99 -13.76
C GLN A 212 39.45 -3.44 -13.74
N ASP A 213 39.70 -4.75 -13.81
CA ASP A 213 41.05 -5.30 -13.86
C ASP A 213 41.79 -4.97 -15.17
N ILE A 214 41.03 -4.58 -16.21
CA ILE A 214 41.55 -4.13 -17.50
C ILE A 214 41.83 -2.63 -17.48
N LEU A 215 41.26 -1.89 -16.52
CA LEU A 215 41.51 -0.48 -16.29
C LEU A 215 42.88 -0.32 -15.63
N VAL A 216 43.94 -0.52 -16.42
CA VAL A 216 45.32 -0.42 -15.94
C VAL A 216 45.74 1.04 -15.93
N GLU A 217 46.49 1.43 -14.90
CA GLU A 217 47.12 2.72 -14.78
C GLU A 217 47.93 3.05 -16.05
N GLY A 218 47.56 4.14 -16.74
CA GLY A 218 48.23 4.58 -17.96
C GLY A 218 47.63 4.08 -19.29
N TYR A 219 46.50 3.35 -19.26
CA TYR A 219 45.82 2.97 -20.50
C TYR A 219 45.00 4.15 -21.06
N ASP A 220 45.22 4.46 -22.35
CA ASP A 220 44.49 5.51 -23.06
C ASP A 220 43.12 5.00 -23.57
N TYR A 221 42.05 5.34 -22.84
CA TYR A 221 40.64 4.96 -23.18
C TYR A 221 40.04 5.80 -24.33
N THR A 222 40.82 6.70 -24.95
CA THR A 222 40.35 7.54 -26.07
C THR A 222 40.65 6.96 -27.45
N LYS A 223 41.30 5.78 -27.50
CA LYS A 223 41.64 5.07 -28.74
C LYS A 223 40.66 3.94 -29.03
#